data_dac0f9a044706c5c4cf442e6205a460b
#
_entry.id   dac0f9a044706c5c4cf442e6205a460b
#
_cell.length_a   1.000
_cell.length_b   1.000
_cell.length_c   1.000
_cell.angle_alpha   90.00
_cell.angle_beta   90.00
_cell.angle_gamma   90.00
#
_symmetry.space_group_name_H-M   'P 1'
#
loop_
_entity.id
_entity.type
_entity.pdbx_description
1 polymer ?
#
loop_
_entity_poly.entity_id
_entity_poly.type
_entity_poly.pdbx_seq_one_letter_code
_entity_poly.pdbx_strand_id
1 'polypeptide(L)'
;MGSKTSKESARPAKKAVAKRVAAKAAKPREAVARSAGHTSASKRIDTMIADLGDWRGQRLAEIRKLIHEVDPEVVEDWKWMGTPVWSHEGMYALANAHKDKVKLTFHHGAQLSDPSKLFNAGLGGSKWRAIDFREGDRIDKPALEALLREAVAFNTTHSVPKSKGSRA
;
A
#
# COMPACT_ATOMS: atom_id res chain seq x y z
N MET A 1 -19.68 76.09 -30.28
CA MET A 1 -20.41 76.13 -29.01
C MET A 1 -20.60 74.73 -28.59
N GLY A 2 -20.05 74.26 -27.60
CA GLY A 2 -19.78 74.32 -26.25
C GLY A 2 -19.49 73.01 -25.74
N SER A 3 -18.28 72.86 -25.34
CA SER A 3 -17.70 72.02 -24.34
C SER A 3 -18.67 71.26 -23.39
N LYS A 4 -18.32 70.02 -23.06
CA LYS A 4 -18.17 69.64 -21.65
C LYS A 4 -17.48 68.32 -21.52
N THR A 5 -16.29 68.38 -21.04
CA THR A 5 -15.48 67.41 -20.34
C THR A 5 -16.27 66.74 -19.21
N SER A 6 -16.25 65.41 -19.16
CA SER A 6 -16.58 64.68 -17.94
C SER A 6 -15.40 63.86 -17.48
N LYS A 7 -14.91 64.22 -16.33
CA LYS A 7 -13.89 63.56 -15.53
C LYS A 7 -14.31 62.14 -15.20
N GLU A 8 -13.51 61.20 -15.68
CA GLU A 8 -13.52 59.83 -15.19
C GLU A 8 -12.75 59.76 -13.90
N SER A 9 -13.43 59.45 -12.84
CA SER A 9 -12.84 59.25 -11.52
C SER A 9 -12.43 57.80 -11.38
N ALA A 10 -11.15 57.55 -11.47
CA ALA A 10 -10.59 56.25 -11.17
C ALA A 10 -10.74 55.89 -9.70
N ARG A 11 -11.45 54.82 -9.40
CA ARG A 11 -11.47 54.22 -8.08
C ARG A 11 -10.24 53.31 -7.91
N PRO A 12 -9.49 53.42 -6.81
CA PRO A 12 -8.42 52.48 -6.52
C PRO A 12 -8.99 51.14 -6.12
N ALA A 13 -8.51 50.09 -6.75
CA ALA A 13 -8.79 48.71 -6.40
C ALA A 13 -8.36 48.44 -4.96
N LYS A 14 -9.27 48.01 -4.12
CA LYS A 14 -8.95 47.49 -2.79
C LYS A 14 -8.15 46.20 -2.94
N LYS A 15 -6.90 46.21 -2.54
CA LYS A 15 -6.10 45.00 -2.36
C LYS A 15 -6.79 44.11 -1.34
N ALA A 16 -7.26 42.95 -1.80
CA ALA A 16 -7.66 41.89 -0.92
C ALA A 16 -6.40 41.35 -0.24
N VAL A 17 -6.27 41.59 1.03
CA VAL A 17 -5.24 40.96 1.85
C VAL A 17 -5.67 39.52 2.03
N ALA A 18 -5.05 38.62 1.27
CA ALA A 18 -5.20 37.20 1.52
C ALA A 18 -4.53 36.88 2.87
N LYS A 19 -5.35 36.62 3.85
CA LYS A 19 -4.90 36.15 5.15
C LYS A 19 -4.36 34.75 4.94
N ARG A 20 -3.03 34.59 4.82
CA ARG A 20 -2.37 33.28 4.88
C ARG A 20 -2.59 32.72 6.26
N VAL A 21 -3.49 31.78 6.36
CA VAL A 21 -3.55 30.91 7.51
C VAL A 21 -2.36 29.99 7.40
N ALA A 22 -1.32 30.26 8.16
CA ALA A 22 -0.22 29.35 8.32
C ALA A 22 -0.74 28.10 8.99
N ALA A 23 -0.97 27.04 8.21
CA ALA A 23 -1.20 25.71 8.75
C ALA A 23 0.08 25.31 9.47
N LYS A 24 0.01 25.22 10.79
CA LYS A 24 1.09 24.80 11.64
C LYS A 24 1.36 23.33 11.31
N ALA A 25 2.38 23.07 10.51
CA ALA A 25 2.80 21.72 10.13
C ALA A 25 3.23 20.97 11.40
N ALA A 26 2.43 19.98 11.78
CA ALA A 26 2.77 19.09 12.89
C ALA A 26 3.90 18.16 12.46
N LYS A 27 5.01 18.30 13.14
CA LYS A 27 6.17 17.44 13.34
C LYS A 27 6.55 16.44 12.22
N PRO A 28 7.61 16.74 11.47
CA PRO A 28 8.11 15.87 10.39
C PRO A 28 8.89 14.62 10.86
N ARG A 29 9.26 14.48 12.14
CA ARG A 29 10.23 13.47 12.57
C ARG A 29 9.75 12.02 12.51
N GLU A 30 8.50 11.74 12.84
CA GLU A 30 7.99 10.36 12.77
C GLU A 30 7.59 9.94 11.35
N ALA A 31 7.10 10.87 10.56
CA ALA A 31 6.76 10.60 9.16
C ALA A 31 8.04 10.34 8.31
N VAL A 32 9.13 11.07 8.58
CA VAL A 32 10.41 10.89 7.87
C VAL A 32 11.08 9.56 8.22
N ALA A 33 11.01 9.13 9.48
CA ALA A 33 11.57 7.83 9.87
C ALA A 33 10.79 6.66 9.27
N ARG A 34 9.46 6.78 9.17
CA ARG A 34 8.63 5.78 8.49
C ARG A 34 8.88 5.77 6.98
N SER A 35 8.96 6.91 6.33
CA SER A 35 9.23 7.00 4.89
C SER A 35 10.63 6.46 4.52
N ALA A 36 11.66 6.71 5.34
CA ALA A 36 12.99 6.17 5.12
C ALA A 36 13.04 4.63 5.25
N GLY A 37 12.30 4.06 6.20
CA GLY A 37 12.15 2.61 6.34
C GLY A 37 11.45 1.97 5.14
N HIS A 38 10.40 2.60 4.64
CA HIS A 38 9.66 2.13 3.46
C HIS A 38 10.52 2.19 2.19
N THR A 39 11.26 3.29 1.97
CA THR A 39 12.16 3.40 0.83
C THR A 39 13.25 2.33 0.86
N SER A 40 13.74 1.96 2.05
CA SER A 40 14.72 0.88 2.21
C SER A 40 14.11 -0.50 1.93
N ALA A 41 12.89 -0.77 2.40
CA ALA A 41 12.19 -2.03 2.14
C ALA A 41 11.87 -2.19 0.65
N SER A 42 11.31 -1.17 0.00
CA SER A 42 11.01 -1.18 -1.43
C SER A 42 12.25 -1.45 -2.27
N LYS A 43 13.39 -0.83 -1.96
CA LYS A 43 14.66 -1.08 -2.65
C LYS A 43 15.16 -2.51 -2.47
N ARG A 44 14.99 -3.10 -1.30
CA ARG A 44 15.37 -4.51 -1.06
C ARG A 44 14.48 -5.45 -1.85
N ILE A 45 13.21 -5.15 -1.98
CA ILE A 45 12.27 -5.90 -2.81
C ILE A 45 12.65 -5.78 -4.29
N ASP A 46 12.99 -4.56 -4.76
CA ASP A 46 13.49 -4.35 -6.12
C ASP A 46 14.74 -5.20 -6.40
N THR A 47 15.71 -5.16 -5.48
CA THR A 47 16.95 -5.94 -5.59
C THR A 47 16.65 -7.43 -5.61
N MET A 48 15.79 -7.94 -4.73
CA MET A 48 15.41 -9.35 -4.69
C MET A 48 14.78 -9.80 -6.00
N ILE A 49 13.87 -8.99 -6.56
CA ILE A 49 13.21 -9.29 -7.83
C ILE A 49 14.24 -9.35 -8.97
N ALA A 50 15.19 -8.41 -8.99
CA ALA A 50 16.25 -8.36 -9.99
C ALA A 50 17.24 -9.54 -9.86
N ASP A 51 17.63 -9.86 -8.64
CA ASP A 51 18.61 -10.92 -8.36
C ASP A 51 18.09 -12.32 -8.69
N LEU A 52 16.78 -12.55 -8.61
CA LEU A 52 16.17 -13.82 -9.02
C LEU A 52 16.37 -14.09 -10.51
N GLY A 53 16.31 -13.08 -11.37
CA GLY A 53 16.64 -13.15 -12.79
C GLY A 53 15.85 -14.16 -13.63
N ASP A 54 14.82 -14.78 -13.07
CA ASP A 54 14.02 -15.83 -13.68
C ASP A 54 12.49 -15.56 -13.52
N TRP A 55 11.66 -16.54 -13.87
CA TRP A 55 10.20 -16.47 -13.77
C TRP A 55 9.71 -16.11 -12.35
N ARG A 56 10.45 -16.44 -11.29
CA ARG A 56 10.09 -16.11 -9.91
C ARG A 56 10.16 -14.59 -9.67
N GLY A 57 11.19 -13.93 -10.18
CA GLY A 57 11.30 -12.49 -10.14
C GLY A 57 10.15 -11.81 -10.89
N GLN A 58 9.82 -12.29 -12.08
CA GLN A 58 8.68 -11.79 -12.85
C GLN A 58 7.36 -11.97 -12.10
N ARG A 59 7.16 -13.13 -11.48
CA ARG A 59 5.97 -13.44 -10.67
C ARG A 59 5.85 -12.54 -9.46
N LEU A 60 6.94 -12.30 -8.73
CA LEU A 60 6.95 -11.37 -7.61
C LEU A 60 6.66 -9.93 -8.03
N ALA A 61 7.23 -9.49 -9.14
CA ALA A 61 6.95 -8.16 -9.69
C ALA A 61 5.48 -8.00 -10.07
N GLU A 62 4.86 -9.02 -10.67
CA GLU A 62 3.45 -9.03 -11.04
C GLU A 62 2.54 -8.98 -9.80
N ILE A 63 2.81 -9.79 -8.78
CA ILE A 63 2.09 -9.80 -7.51
C ILE A 63 2.20 -8.43 -6.83
N ARG A 64 3.42 -7.89 -6.73
CA ARG A 64 3.67 -6.57 -6.13
C ARG A 64 2.89 -5.46 -6.83
N LYS A 65 2.88 -5.49 -8.17
CA LYS A 65 2.11 -4.54 -8.98
C LYS A 65 0.62 -4.59 -8.65
N LEU A 66 0.03 -5.78 -8.61
CA LEU A 66 -1.38 -5.97 -8.26
C LEU A 66 -1.69 -5.49 -6.84
N ILE A 67 -0.79 -5.72 -5.89
CA ILE A 67 -0.93 -5.22 -4.52
C ILE A 67 -1.01 -3.69 -4.50
N HIS A 68 -0.11 -3.00 -5.20
CA HIS A 68 -0.11 -1.53 -5.29
C HIS A 68 -1.32 -0.97 -6.06
N GLU A 69 -1.83 -1.70 -7.05
CA GLU A 69 -3.05 -1.32 -7.78
C GLU A 69 -4.30 -1.43 -6.91
N VAL A 70 -4.36 -2.44 -6.06
CA VAL A 70 -5.48 -2.66 -5.13
C VAL A 70 -5.40 -1.74 -3.92
N ASP A 71 -4.21 -1.51 -3.41
CA ASP A 71 -3.96 -0.75 -2.18
C ASP A 71 -2.85 0.30 -2.43
N PRO A 72 -3.21 1.50 -2.90
CA PRO A 72 -2.25 2.58 -3.12
C PRO A 72 -1.55 3.08 -1.84
N GLU A 73 -2.13 2.81 -0.67
CA GLU A 73 -1.57 3.19 0.64
C GLU A 73 -0.81 2.05 1.30
N VAL A 74 -0.53 0.98 0.57
CA VAL A 74 0.21 -0.17 1.09
C VAL A 74 1.58 0.22 1.62
N VAL A 75 1.88 -0.32 2.77
CA VAL A 75 3.19 -0.19 3.40
C VAL A 75 4.00 -1.44 3.10
N GLU A 76 5.11 -1.27 2.38
CA GLU A 76 6.07 -2.35 2.15
C GLU A 76 7.06 -2.43 3.29
N ASP A 77 7.32 -3.64 3.75
CA ASP A 77 8.27 -3.92 4.81
C ASP A 77 9.16 -5.12 4.41
N TRP A 78 10.30 -5.23 5.07
CA TRP A 78 11.28 -6.30 4.85
C TRP A 78 11.56 -6.99 6.15
N LYS A 79 11.08 -8.21 6.29
CA LYS A 79 11.14 -8.94 7.55
C LYS A 79 11.89 -10.27 7.41
N TRP A 80 12.25 -10.82 8.55
CA TRP A 80 12.86 -12.16 8.67
C TRP A 80 14.01 -12.42 7.69
N MET A 81 14.86 -11.42 7.50
CA MET A 81 16.08 -11.47 6.68
C MET A 81 15.88 -11.79 5.18
N GLY A 82 14.70 -11.60 4.64
CA GLY A 82 14.50 -11.83 3.21
C GLY A 82 13.07 -11.93 2.74
N THR A 83 12.10 -11.48 3.53
CA THR A 83 10.69 -11.61 3.19
C THR A 83 10.04 -10.25 2.95
N PRO A 84 9.59 -9.98 1.71
CA PRO A 84 8.68 -8.88 1.42
C PRO A 84 7.36 -9.05 2.17
N VAL A 85 6.91 -7.99 2.82
CA VAL A 85 5.66 -7.94 3.59
C VAL A 85 4.87 -6.72 3.20
N TRP A 86 3.58 -6.87 3.03
CA TRP A 86 2.64 -5.80 2.74
C TRP A 86 1.64 -5.63 3.87
N SER A 87 1.48 -4.39 4.27
CA SER A 87 0.67 -4.02 5.43
C SER A 87 -0.23 -2.83 5.12
N HIS A 88 -1.46 -2.89 5.61
CA HIS A 88 -2.41 -1.80 5.69
C HIS A 88 -3.23 -2.02 6.96
N GLU A 89 -3.10 -1.11 7.94
CA GLU A 89 -3.66 -1.31 9.29
C GLU A 89 -3.27 -2.67 9.91
N GLY A 90 -2.14 -3.21 9.49
CA GLY A 90 -1.61 -4.51 9.89
C GLY A 90 -1.14 -5.33 8.68
N MET A 91 -0.33 -6.33 8.94
CA MET A 91 0.16 -7.21 7.88
C MET A 91 -0.99 -8.03 7.30
N TYR A 92 -1.16 -8.00 5.98
CA TYR A 92 -2.15 -8.84 5.30
C TYR A 92 -1.52 -9.85 4.34
N ALA A 93 -0.37 -9.55 3.76
CA ALA A 93 0.29 -10.44 2.82
C ALA A 93 1.80 -10.43 2.97
N LEU A 94 2.41 -11.53 2.60
CA LEU A 94 3.86 -11.68 2.44
C LEU A 94 4.17 -12.65 1.30
N ALA A 95 5.35 -12.54 0.70
CA ALA A 95 5.76 -13.44 -0.36
C ALA A 95 7.15 -14.04 -0.12
N ASN A 96 7.34 -15.27 -0.57
CA ASN A 96 8.62 -15.94 -0.55
C ASN A 96 8.89 -16.58 -1.92
N ALA A 97 10.09 -16.38 -2.46
CA ALA A 97 10.59 -17.11 -3.60
C ALA A 97 11.31 -18.37 -3.11
N HIS A 98 10.73 -19.51 -3.36
CA HIS A 98 11.36 -20.81 -3.16
C HIS A 98 12.03 -21.29 -4.46
N LYS A 99 12.70 -22.42 -4.41
CA LYS A 99 13.41 -22.96 -5.56
C LYS A 99 12.48 -23.25 -6.76
N ASP A 100 11.30 -23.77 -6.48
CA ASP A 100 10.34 -24.30 -7.47
C ASP A 100 9.00 -23.55 -7.49
N LYS A 101 8.85 -22.51 -6.68
CA LYS A 101 7.60 -21.77 -6.55
C LYS A 101 7.79 -20.38 -5.93
N VAL A 102 6.83 -19.52 -6.19
CA VAL A 102 6.60 -18.29 -5.44
C VAL A 102 5.37 -18.50 -4.57
N LYS A 103 5.51 -18.31 -3.28
CA LYS A 103 4.43 -18.46 -2.31
C LYS A 103 3.95 -17.07 -1.89
N LEU A 104 2.67 -16.78 -2.11
CA LEU A 104 1.99 -15.60 -1.58
C LEU A 104 1.12 -16.04 -0.40
N THR A 105 1.43 -15.56 0.79
CA THR A 105 0.75 -15.94 2.03
C THR A 105 -0.09 -14.78 2.56
N PHE A 106 -1.33 -15.08 2.93
CA PHE A 106 -2.27 -14.15 3.54
C PHE A 106 -2.37 -14.40 5.04
N HIS A 107 -2.15 -13.36 5.84
CA HIS A 107 -2.09 -13.46 7.30
C HIS A 107 -3.42 -13.91 7.93
N HIS A 108 -4.53 -13.43 7.39
CA HIS A 108 -5.87 -13.81 7.80
C HIS A 108 -6.61 -14.64 6.74
N GLY A 109 -5.87 -15.38 5.92
CA GLY A 109 -6.43 -16.10 4.78
C GLY A 109 -7.56 -17.07 5.13
N ALA A 110 -7.54 -17.65 6.35
CA ALA A 110 -8.61 -18.53 6.80
C ALA A 110 -9.96 -17.83 7.05
N GLN A 111 -9.96 -16.51 7.19
CA GLN A 111 -11.14 -15.67 7.38
C GLN A 111 -11.64 -15.04 6.07
N LEU A 112 -10.91 -15.21 4.98
CA LEU A 112 -11.29 -14.70 3.66
C LEU A 112 -12.19 -15.72 2.95
N SER A 113 -13.14 -15.22 2.16
CA SER A 113 -14.15 -16.08 1.52
C SER A 113 -13.60 -16.90 0.34
N ASP A 114 -12.58 -16.38 -0.37
CA ASP A 114 -11.94 -17.01 -1.52
C ASP A 114 -12.90 -17.78 -2.46
N PRO A 115 -13.88 -17.11 -3.06
CA PRO A 115 -14.88 -17.77 -3.90
C PRO A 115 -14.28 -18.43 -5.15
N SER A 116 -13.13 -17.92 -5.61
CA SER A 116 -12.39 -18.45 -6.76
C SER A 116 -11.46 -19.60 -6.40
N LYS A 117 -11.36 -19.97 -5.13
CA LYS A 117 -10.53 -21.08 -4.63
C LYS A 117 -9.06 -20.94 -5.03
N LEU A 118 -8.53 -19.73 -4.86
CA LEU A 118 -7.12 -19.42 -5.16
C LEU A 118 -6.16 -20.07 -4.16
N PHE A 119 -6.57 -20.20 -2.89
CA PHE A 119 -5.73 -20.82 -1.89
C PHE A 119 -5.51 -22.30 -2.20
N ASN A 120 -4.25 -22.67 -2.38
CA ASN A 120 -3.81 -24.04 -2.67
C ASN A 120 -2.78 -24.57 -1.67
N ALA A 121 -2.44 -23.78 -0.66
CA ALA A 121 -1.50 -24.15 0.39
C ALA A 121 -1.92 -23.59 1.76
N GLY A 122 -1.49 -24.25 2.82
CA GLY A 122 -1.83 -23.84 4.18
C GLY A 122 -3.30 -24.06 4.56
N LEU A 123 -4.02 -24.94 3.88
CA LEU A 123 -5.47 -25.11 4.02
C LEU A 123 -5.89 -25.66 5.39
N GLY A 124 -5.01 -26.34 6.10
CA GLY A 124 -5.26 -26.85 7.45
C GLY A 124 -5.05 -25.84 8.59
N GLY A 125 -4.46 -24.68 8.30
CA GLY A 125 -4.17 -23.66 9.30
C GLY A 125 -5.41 -22.89 9.72
N SER A 126 -5.46 -22.44 10.96
CA SER A 126 -6.58 -21.67 11.51
C SER A 126 -6.57 -20.18 11.12
N LYS A 127 -5.44 -19.69 10.61
CA LYS A 127 -5.24 -18.25 10.34
C LYS A 127 -4.65 -17.98 8.96
N TRP A 128 -3.59 -18.66 8.60
CA TRP A 128 -2.84 -18.44 7.39
C TRP A 128 -3.39 -19.27 6.22
N ARG A 129 -3.35 -18.69 5.03
CA ARG A 129 -3.57 -19.39 3.76
C ARG A 129 -2.56 -18.89 2.77
N ALA A 130 -2.21 -19.70 1.79
CA ALA A 130 -1.25 -19.32 0.78
C ALA A 130 -1.67 -19.78 -0.61
N ILE A 131 -1.09 -19.08 -1.59
CA ILE A 131 -1.14 -19.44 -3.00
C ILE A 131 0.29 -19.76 -3.42
N ASP A 132 0.53 -20.98 -3.84
CA ASP A 132 1.80 -21.41 -4.45
C ASP A 132 1.67 -21.27 -5.97
N PHE A 133 2.49 -20.41 -6.56
CA PHE A 133 2.62 -20.25 -8.01
C PHE A 133 3.84 -21.00 -8.49
N ARG A 134 3.68 -21.83 -9.48
CA ARG A 134 4.78 -22.55 -10.15
C ARG A 134 5.09 -21.90 -11.49
N GLU A 135 6.20 -22.34 -12.10
CA GLU A 135 6.56 -21.90 -13.43
C GLU A 135 5.45 -22.26 -14.44
N GLY A 136 5.08 -21.29 -15.26
CA GLY A 136 3.99 -21.45 -16.24
C GLY A 136 2.58 -21.21 -15.73
N ASP A 137 2.39 -21.13 -14.40
CA ASP A 137 1.07 -20.79 -13.85
C ASP A 137 0.66 -19.38 -14.28
N ARG A 138 -0.63 -19.21 -14.54
CA ARG A 138 -1.22 -17.88 -14.80
C ARG A 138 -1.86 -17.34 -13.54
N ILE A 139 -1.69 -16.04 -13.31
CA ILE A 139 -2.44 -15.35 -12.28
C ILE A 139 -3.83 -15.01 -12.84
N ASP A 140 -4.85 -15.47 -12.15
CA ASP A 140 -6.21 -14.93 -12.31
C ASP A 140 -6.25 -13.56 -11.62
N LYS A 141 -5.92 -12.52 -12.40
CA LYS A 141 -5.80 -11.15 -11.88
C LYS A 141 -7.09 -10.67 -11.20
N PRO A 142 -8.27 -10.77 -11.83
CA PRO A 142 -9.50 -10.32 -11.19
C PRO A 142 -9.79 -11.03 -9.87
N ALA A 143 -9.55 -12.33 -9.81
CA ALA A 143 -9.76 -13.12 -8.59
C ALA A 143 -8.74 -12.76 -7.50
N LEU A 144 -7.47 -12.59 -7.86
CA LEU A 144 -6.42 -12.19 -6.91
C LEU A 144 -6.64 -10.77 -6.39
N GLU A 145 -7.03 -9.84 -7.26
CA GLU A 145 -7.39 -8.48 -6.85
C GLU A 145 -8.56 -8.45 -5.86
N ALA A 146 -9.60 -9.26 -6.12
CA ALA A 146 -10.74 -9.37 -5.21
C ALA A 146 -10.31 -9.90 -3.85
N LEU A 147 -9.46 -10.92 -3.82
CA LEU A 147 -8.92 -11.50 -2.60
C LEU A 147 -8.03 -10.52 -1.82
N LEU A 148 -7.20 -9.75 -2.53
CA LEU A 148 -6.38 -8.69 -1.92
C LEU A 148 -7.23 -7.58 -1.31
N ARG A 149 -8.29 -7.13 -2.02
CA ARG A 149 -9.25 -6.13 -1.49
C ARG A 149 -9.93 -6.64 -0.23
N GLU A 150 -10.34 -7.91 -0.22
CA GLU A 150 -10.94 -8.54 0.95
C GLU A 150 -9.96 -8.59 2.13
N ALA A 151 -8.69 -8.92 1.89
CA ALA A 151 -7.66 -8.95 2.92
C ALA A 151 -7.39 -7.57 3.54
N VAL A 152 -7.32 -6.53 2.72
CA VAL A 152 -7.18 -5.14 3.16
C VAL A 152 -8.41 -4.71 3.97
N ALA A 153 -9.62 -4.96 3.46
CA ALA A 153 -10.86 -4.64 4.14
C ALA A 153 -10.99 -5.37 5.48
N PHE A 154 -10.56 -6.63 5.54
CA PHE A 154 -10.54 -7.40 6.79
C PHE A 154 -9.65 -6.72 7.84
N ASN A 155 -8.44 -6.33 7.46
CA ASN A 155 -7.52 -5.63 8.38
C ASN A 155 -8.10 -4.30 8.86
N THR A 156 -8.66 -3.49 7.95
CA THR A 156 -9.23 -2.18 8.26
C THR A 156 -10.40 -2.29 9.25
N THR A 157 -11.23 -3.31 9.10
CA THR A 157 -12.38 -3.53 10.00
C THR A 157 -12.02 -4.16 11.33
N HIS A 158 -10.91 -4.92 11.37
CA HIS A 158 -10.47 -5.63 12.57
C HIS A 158 -9.21 -5.02 13.20
N SER A 159 -8.73 -3.88 12.69
CA SER A 159 -7.66 -3.14 13.36
C SER A 159 -8.16 -2.66 14.72
N VAL A 160 -7.57 -3.19 15.78
CA VAL A 160 -7.81 -2.66 17.13
C VAL A 160 -7.26 -1.24 17.13
N PRO A 161 -8.09 -0.22 17.42
CA PRO A 161 -7.57 1.12 17.56
C PRO A 161 -6.45 1.10 18.60
N LYS A 162 -5.25 1.50 18.20
CA LYS A 162 -4.16 1.70 19.16
C LYS A 162 -4.67 2.66 20.20
N SER A 163 -5.00 2.14 21.38
CA SER A 163 -5.35 2.96 22.53
C SER A 163 -4.22 3.97 22.71
N LYS A 164 -4.51 5.24 22.53
CA LYS A 164 -3.63 6.30 23.00
C LYS A 164 -3.46 6.05 24.48
N GLY A 165 -2.27 5.57 24.86
CA GLY A 165 -1.92 5.36 26.24
C GLY A 165 -2.25 6.62 27.03
N SER A 166 -3.27 6.54 27.86
CA SER A 166 -3.54 7.50 28.89
C SER A 166 -2.33 7.46 29.83
N ARG A 167 -1.47 8.44 29.73
CA ARG A 167 -0.54 8.73 30.82
C ARG A 167 -1.37 9.38 31.92
N ALA A 168 -1.64 8.60 32.91
CA ALA A 168 -1.92 9.15 34.26
C ALA A 168 -0.64 9.71 34.85
#